data_040635d613e4a18dc2b69e9006fc90c4
#
_entry.id   040635d613e4a18dc2b69e9006fc90c4
#
_cell.length_a   1.000
_cell.length_b   1.000
_cell.length_c   1.000
_cell.angle_alpha   90.00
_cell.angle_beta   90.00
_cell.angle_gamma   90.00
#
_symmetry.space_group_name_H-M   'P 1'
#
loop_
_entity.id
_entity.type
_entity.pdbx_description
1 polymer ?
#
loop_
_entity_poly.entity_id
_entity_poly.type
_entity_poly.pdbx_seq_one_letter_code
_entity_poly.pdbx_strand_id
1 'polypeptide(L)'
;MKGIFLFGCAFGLAVFASGKLLADDLPAPDTRYGLFNGLDHRSSYGQFFFPEPFLIDDSDLETRELRFDWLHTANGSAHSDNARAEIEYGIGLTTLELEVPYERDVADGTTTSGMGNVSIGARYPFYQFVSRSGFVDTTFGAAVELGIPTTSDMSHNTELVPKIFNDTRIGNFTLQSIFGYSLLFGPGEEGGIDTFEYGFVFGYAIPRQTLPLPGVERLIPVCELKGETQINKADAGDTSLTGDAGLRVNMKSFHGVQARPGIVFVFPVNSGARADTHWGIMTSLVFEF
;
A
#
# COMPACT_ATOMS: atom_id res chain seq x y z
N MET A 1 29.90 -18.29 -19.30
CA MET A 1 28.61 -18.93 -19.19
C MET A 1 27.93 -18.30 -18.00
N LYS A 2 27.04 -17.32 -18.22
CA LYS A 2 26.29 -16.63 -17.16
C LYS A 2 24.89 -17.24 -17.14
N GLY A 3 24.62 -18.05 -16.11
CA GLY A 3 23.30 -18.60 -15.88
C GLY A 3 22.37 -17.52 -15.31
N ILE A 4 21.38 -17.12 -16.09
CA ILE A 4 20.30 -16.26 -15.67
C ILE A 4 19.28 -17.14 -14.97
N PHE A 5 19.22 -17.07 -13.64
CA PHE A 5 18.08 -17.60 -12.88
C PHE A 5 16.94 -16.58 -12.98
N LEU A 6 16.10 -16.74 -14.00
CA LEU A 6 14.78 -16.14 -14.01
C LEU A 6 13.89 -16.97 -13.05
N PHE A 7 13.67 -16.46 -11.85
CA PHE A 7 12.52 -16.86 -11.07
C PHE A 7 11.31 -16.20 -11.74
N GLY A 8 10.72 -16.94 -12.68
CA GLY A 8 9.46 -16.54 -13.27
C GLY A 8 8.37 -16.66 -12.22
N CYS A 9 7.81 -15.54 -11.75
CA CYS A 9 6.45 -15.49 -11.23
C CYS A 9 5.51 -15.80 -12.40
N ALA A 10 5.40 -17.08 -12.74
CA ALA A 10 4.35 -17.57 -13.62
C ALA A 10 3.03 -17.59 -12.83
N PHE A 11 2.47 -16.41 -12.54
CA PHE A 11 1.06 -16.31 -12.29
C PHE A 11 0.36 -16.56 -13.62
N GLY A 12 -0.06 -17.81 -13.80
CA GLY A 12 -0.88 -18.20 -14.92
C GLY A 12 -2.10 -17.29 -14.98
N LEU A 13 -2.19 -16.52 -16.05
CA LEU A 13 -3.42 -15.89 -16.50
C LEU A 13 -4.41 -17.02 -16.82
N ALA A 14 -5.10 -17.52 -15.80
CA ALA A 14 -6.10 -18.54 -15.94
C ALA A 14 -7.38 -17.88 -16.44
N VAL A 15 -7.57 -18.02 -17.74
CA VAL A 15 -8.84 -18.25 -18.41
C VAL A 15 -10.00 -17.35 -17.93
N PHE A 16 -10.23 -16.31 -18.70
CA PHE A 16 -11.56 -15.75 -18.83
C PHE A 16 -12.50 -16.83 -19.34
N ALA A 17 -13.09 -17.60 -18.44
CA ALA A 17 -14.32 -18.29 -18.73
C ALA A 17 -15.35 -17.20 -19.06
N SER A 18 -15.77 -17.13 -20.29
CA SER A 18 -16.86 -16.32 -20.80
C SER A 18 -18.18 -16.73 -20.12
N GLY A 19 -18.29 -16.46 -18.82
CA GLY A 19 -19.55 -16.28 -18.16
C GLY A 19 -20.10 -14.95 -18.68
N LYS A 20 -21.24 -14.99 -19.36
CA LYS A 20 -22.06 -13.79 -19.58
C LYS A 20 -22.06 -13.02 -18.28
N LEU A 21 -21.37 -11.88 -18.24
CA LEU A 21 -21.66 -10.81 -17.31
C LEU A 21 -23.13 -10.45 -17.63
N LEU A 22 -24.06 -11.10 -16.94
CA LEU A 22 -25.43 -10.63 -16.89
C LEU A 22 -25.28 -9.21 -16.34
N ALA A 23 -25.76 -8.25 -17.11
CA ALA A 23 -25.97 -6.89 -16.62
C ALA A 23 -26.97 -7.03 -15.47
N ASP A 24 -26.47 -7.36 -14.29
CA ASP A 24 -27.24 -7.28 -13.07
C ASP A 24 -27.60 -5.83 -12.93
N ASP A 25 -28.89 -5.54 -12.71
CA ASP A 25 -29.41 -4.20 -12.57
C ASP A 25 -28.43 -3.38 -11.72
N LEU A 26 -27.84 -2.37 -12.34
CA LEU A 26 -27.04 -1.40 -11.61
C LEU A 26 -27.93 -0.93 -10.44
N PRO A 27 -27.42 -0.91 -9.21
CA PRO A 27 -28.16 -0.34 -8.11
C PRO A 27 -28.62 1.05 -8.54
N ALA A 28 -29.83 1.43 -8.15
CA ALA A 28 -30.38 2.77 -8.43
C ALA A 28 -29.31 3.83 -8.14
N PRO A 29 -29.22 4.92 -8.93
CA PRO A 29 -28.21 5.95 -8.75
C PRO A 29 -28.20 6.37 -7.29
N ASP A 30 -27.06 6.16 -6.65
CA ASP A 30 -26.98 6.05 -5.22
C ASP A 30 -26.60 7.38 -4.60
N THR A 31 -27.41 7.83 -3.69
CA THR A 31 -27.09 8.96 -2.81
C THR A 31 -26.00 8.62 -1.77
N ARG A 32 -25.43 7.44 -1.82
CA ARG A 32 -24.39 6.96 -0.91
C ARG A 32 -23.07 7.72 -1.01
N TYR A 33 -22.70 8.17 -2.19
CA TYR A 33 -21.44 8.84 -2.43
C TYR A 33 -21.48 10.31 -2.00
N GLY A 34 -21.72 10.54 -0.73
CA GLY A 34 -21.54 11.84 -0.10
C GLY A 34 -20.44 11.75 0.95
N LEU A 35 -19.77 12.86 1.27
CA LEU A 35 -18.61 12.90 2.19
C LEU A 35 -18.83 12.17 3.53
N PHE A 36 -20.08 12.03 3.98
CA PHE A 36 -20.43 11.41 5.27
C PHE A 36 -21.24 10.12 5.12
N ASN A 37 -21.40 9.63 3.91
CA ASN A 37 -22.08 8.36 3.67
C ASN A 37 -21.08 7.19 3.74
N GLY A 38 -21.55 6.00 4.07
CA GLY A 38 -20.72 4.80 4.13
C GLY A 38 -20.67 4.05 2.80
N LEU A 39 -19.78 3.06 2.72
CA LEU A 39 -19.69 2.11 1.63
C LEU A 39 -20.95 1.24 1.52
N ASP A 40 -21.12 0.55 0.39
CA ASP A 40 -22.14 -0.49 0.25
C ASP A 40 -21.96 -1.56 1.32
N HIS A 41 -22.99 -1.88 2.08
CA HIS A 41 -22.98 -2.93 3.11
C HIS A 41 -22.57 -4.31 2.57
N ARG A 42 -22.54 -4.50 1.25
CA ARG A 42 -22.05 -5.71 0.58
C ARG A 42 -20.55 -5.66 0.29
N SER A 43 -19.92 -4.49 0.46
CA SER A 43 -18.49 -4.30 0.19
C SER A 43 -17.63 -5.23 1.02
N SER A 44 -16.51 -5.65 0.43
CA SER A 44 -15.53 -6.52 1.06
C SER A 44 -14.61 -5.80 2.02
N TYR A 45 -14.57 -4.47 2.03
CA TYR A 45 -13.70 -3.73 2.95
C TYR A 45 -13.99 -4.10 4.40
N GLY A 46 -15.21 -3.93 4.85
CA GLY A 46 -15.62 -4.32 6.19
C GLY A 46 -15.60 -5.82 6.48
N GLN A 47 -15.19 -6.65 5.51
CA GLN A 47 -14.98 -8.09 5.67
C GLN A 47 -13.50 -8.46 5.69
N PHE A 48 -12.60 -7.49 5.64
CA PHE A 48 -11.14 -7.65 5.73
C PHE A 48 -10.57 -8.62 4.68
N PHE A 49 -11.04 -8.53 3.45
CA PHE A 49 -10.51 -9.30 2.31
C PHE A 49 -9.28 -8.67 1.73
N PHE A 50 -9.24 -7.33 1.72
CA PHE A 50 -8.09 -6.59 1.24
C PHE A 50 -6.97 -6.68 2.27
N PRO A 51 -5.73 -6.99 1.84
CA PRO A 51 -4.58 -6.91 2.71
C PRO A 51 -4.19 -5.44 2.94
N GLU A 52 -3.76 -5.11 4.15
CA GLU A 52 -2.98 -3.89 4.36
C GLU A 52 -1.67 -3.99 3.58
N PRO A 53 -1.36 -3.05 2.71
CA PRO A 53 -0.10 -3.02 2.00
C PRO A 53 1.10 -2.86 2.92
N PHE A 54 2.29 -3.10 2.39
CA PHE A 54 3.55 -2.92 3.10
C PHE A 54 4.36 -1.75 2.51
N LEU A 55 4.77 -1.88 1.25
CA LEU A 55 5.59 -0.88 0.56
C LEU A 55 4.76 0.20 -0.14
N ILE A 56 3.54 -0.14 -0.49
CA ILE A 56 2.65 0.74 -1.22
C ILE A 56 1.80 1.48 -0.20
N ASP A 57 1.47 2.71 -0.53
CA ASP A 57 0.50 3.45 0.24
C ASP A 57 -0.86 2.74 0.20
N ASP A 58 -1.55 2.86 1.30
CA ASP A 58 -2.76 2.14 1.52
C ASP A 58 -3.94 2.85 0.83
N SER A 59 -4.96 2.09 0.51
CA SER A 59 -6.17 2.55 -0.16
C SER A 59 -7.43 2.19 0.62
N ASP A 60 -7.28 1.67 1.84
CA ASP A 60 -8.39 1.25 2.67
C ASP A 60 -9.31 2.43 3.01
N LEU A 61 -10.60 2.13 3.10
CA LEU A 61 -11.66 3.11 3.25
C LEU A 61 -12.50 2.83 4.49
N GLU A 62 -13.01 3.90 5.10
CA GLU A 62 -13.81 3.83 6.32
C GLU A 62 -13.06 3.22 7.52
N THR A 63 -11.73 3.21 7.46
CA THR A 63 -10.90 2.62 8.51
C THR A 63 -10.83 3.50 9.75
N ARG A 64 -10.61 2.86 10.86
CA ARG A 64 -10.14 3.47 12.11
C ARG A 64 -9.03 2.59 12.58
N GLU A 65 -7.81 3.00 12.33
CA GLU A 65 -6.68 2.15 12.58
C GLU A 65 -5.51 2.88 13.23
N LEU A 66 -4.66 2.08 13.82
CA LEU A 66 -3.34 2.46 14.30
C LEU A 66 -2.37 1.43 13.73
N ARG A 67 -1.37 1.90 13.01
CA ARG A 67 -0.38 1.09 12.31
C ARG A 67 1.02 1.39 12.80
N PHE A 68 1.85 0.34 12.88
CA PHE A 68 3.27 0.41 13.17
C PHE A 68 4.01 -0.45 12.17
N ASP A 69 4.89 0.17 11.41
CA ASP A 69 5.74 -0.48 10.43
C ASP A 69 7.21 -0.35 10.80
N TRP A 70 7.98 -1.34 10.42
CA TRP A 70 9.43 -1.28 10.43
C TRP A 70 9.96 -1.95 9.19
N LEU A 71 10.75 -1.21 8.41
CA LEU A 71 11.44 -1.66 7.21
C LEU A 71 12.94 -1.60 7.46
N HIS A 72 13.61 -2.72 7.24
CA HIS A 72 15.06 -2.80 7.17
C HIS A 72 15.47 -3.12 5.75
N THR A 73 16.39 -2.34 5.16
CA THR A 73 16.98 -2.59 3.85
C THR A 73 18.50 -2.61 3.95
N ALA A 74 19.15 -3.38 3.07
CA ALA A 74 20.59 -3.48 3.01
C ALA A 74 21.12 -3.47 1.58
N ASN A 75 22.25 -2.78 1.38
CA ASN A 75 23.01 -2.73 0.15
C ASN A 75 24.51 -2.81 0.45
N GLY A 76 25.07 -4.03 0.41
CA GLY A 76 26.46 -4.27 0.80
C GLY A 76 26.71 -3.97 2.28
N SER A 77 27.55 -2.96 2.57
CA SER A 77 27.80 -2.49 3.94
C SER A 77 26.86 -1.38 4.39
N ALA A 78 26.12 -0.79 3.48
CA ALA A 78 25.10 0.21 3.80
C ALA A 78 23.79 -0.47 4.21
N HIS A 79 23.07 0.15 5.13
CA HIS A 79 21.72 -0.29 5.51
C HIS A 79 20.88 0.88 5.99
N SER A 80 19.57 0.75 5.84
CA SER A 80 18.57 1.70 6.30
C SER A 80 17.54 1.00 7.17
N ASP A 81 17.11 1.67 8.23
CA ASP A 81 15.98 1.32 9.07
C ASP A 81 14.95 2.45 9.01
N ASN A 82 13.74 2.16 8.61
CA ASN A 82 12.60 3.07 8.61
C ASN A 82 11.52 2.51 9.54
N ALA A 83 11.14 3.29 10.55
CA ALA A 83 10.03 2.97 11.45
C ALA A 83 8.92 4.00 11.26
N ARG A 84 7.69 3.57 11.13
CA ARG A 84 6.54 4.41 10.86
C ARG A 84 5.41 4.13 11.83
N ALA A 85 4.82 5.19 12.36
CA ALA A 85 3.56 5.13 13.09
C ALA A 85 2.50 5.93 12.32
N GLU A 86 1.34 5.35 12.13
CA GLU A 86 0.25 5.93 11.36
C GLU A 86 -1.06 5.77 12.11
N ILE A 87 -1.90 6.78 12.03
CA ILE A 87 -3.27 6.75 12.52
C ILE A 87 -4.22 7.19 11.41
N GLU A 88 -5.25 6.40 11.20
CA GLU A 88 -6.32 6.69 10.26
C GLU A 88 -7.66 6.83 10.94
N TYR A 89 -8.49 7.72 10.42
CA TYR A 89 -9.83 7.94 10.92
C TYR A 89 -10.83 8.18 9.80
N GLY A 90 -11.75 7.21 9.64
CA GLY A 90 -12.85 7.29 8.67
C GLY A 90 -14.00 8.15 9.18
N ILE A 91 -14.43 9.11 8.35
CA ILE A 91 -15.61 9.94 8.54
C ILE A 91 -16.53 9.78 7.31
N GLY A 92 -17.49 8.86 7.38
CA GLY A 92 -18.24 8.43 6.22
C GLY A 92 -17.30 7.80 5.18
N LEU A 93 -17.33 8.28 3.95
CA LEU A 93 -16.43 7.81 2.89
C LEU A 93 -15.06 8.48 2.87
N THR A 94 -14.83 9.50 3.70
CA THR A 94 -13.55 10.18 3.78
C THR A 94 -12.69 9.54 4.85
N THR A 95 -11.49 9.10 4.53
CA THR A 95 -10.47 8.68 5.49
C THR A 95 -9.44 9.79 5.61
N LEU A 96 -9.13 10.17 6.83
CA LEU A 96 -8.05 11.08 7.18
C LEU A 96 -6.89 10.28 7.77
N GLU A 97 -5.67 10.69 7.48
CA GLU A 97 -4.44 9.99 7.82
C GLU A 97 -3.43 10.96 8.42
N LEU A 98 -2.67 10.46 9.39
CA LEU A 98 -1.49 11.12 9.94
C LEU A 98 -0.39 10.07 10.09
N GLU A 99 0.73 10.29 9.41
CA GLU A 99 1.91 9.44 9.46
C GLU A 99 3.10 10.17 10.09
N VAL A 100 3.86 9.45 10.91
CA VAL A 100 5.08 9.93 11.58
C VAL A 100 6.19 8.92 11.37
N PRO A 101 7.14 9.16 10.45
CA PRO A 101 8.28 8.28 10.20
C PRO A 101 9.49 8.66 11.05
N TYR A 102 10.30 7.66 11.37
CA TYR A 102 11.65 7.81 11.89
C TYR A 102 12.60 6.98 11.03
N GLU A 103 13.68 7.59 10.58
CA GLU A 103 14.62 7.01 9.63
C GLU A 103 16.03 6.98 10.20
N ARG A 104 16.78 5.96 9.82
CA ARG A 104 18.18 5.80 10.19
C ARG A 104 18.95 5.14 9.05
N ASP A 105 19.91 5.86 8.51
CA ASP A 105 20.79 5.40 7.45
C ASP A 105 22.22 5.21 7.95
N VAL A 106 22.82 4.13 7.51
CA VAL A 106 24.24 3.83 7.78
C VAL A 106 24.93 3.55 6.46
N ALA A 107 25.88 4.42 6.09
CA ALA A 107 26.70 4.26 4.90
C ALA A 107 28.11 4.75 5.18
N ASP A 108 29.12 4.00 4.69
CA ASP A 108 30.54 4.35 4.80
C ASP A 108 31.03 4.68 6.23
N GLY A 109 30.44 4.00 7.22
CA GLY A 109 30.73 4.20 8.64
C GLY A 109 30.10 5.47 9.26
N THR A 110 29.31 6.20 8.48
CA THR A 110 28.53 7.35 8.96
C THR A 110 27.12 6.92 9.24
N THR A 111 26.54 7.44 10.32
CA THR A 111 25.11 7.23 10.65
C THR A 111 24.40 8.56 10.63
N THR A 112 23.33 8.66 9.85
CA THR A 112 22.38 9.75 9.86
C THR A 112 21.03 9.23 10.36
N SER A 113 20.34 9.98 11.21
CA SER A 113 19.02 9.55 11.70
C SER A 113 18.20 10.74 12.15
N GLY A 114 16.89 10.62 12.02
CA GLY A 114 15.96 11.66 12.42
C GLY A 114 14.52 11.33 12.07
N MET A 115 13.64 12.26 12.34
CA MET A 115 12.25 12.21 11.85
C MET A 115 12.26 12.53 10.36
N GLY A 116 11.57 11.72 9.55
CA GLY A 116 11.25 12.05 8.16
C GLY A 116 10.17 13.14 8.07
N ASN A 117 9.56 13.31 6.90
CA ASN A 117 8.40 14.18 6.76
C ASN A 117 7.22 13.62 7.56
N VAL A 118 6.56 14.45 8.36
CA VAL A 118 5.26 14.10 8.91
C VAL A 118 4.21 14.29 7.82
N SER A 119 3.51 13.23 7.47
CA SER A 119 2.50 13.28 6.42
C SER A 119 1.10 13.41 6.98
N ILE A 120 0.28 14.20 6.31
CA ILE A 120 -1.16 14.27 6.49
C ILE A 120 -1.86 13.95 5.18
N GLY A 121 -2.81 13.04 5.23
CA GLY A 121 -3.50 12.56 4.05
C GLY A 121 -5.01 12.62 4.17
N ALA A 122 -5.66 12.57 3.01
CA ALA A 122 -7.09 12.37 2.89
C ALA A 122 -7.40 11.55 1.65
N ARG A 123 -8.30 10.56 1.78
CA ARG A 123 -8.75 9.74 0.65
C ARG A 123 -10.27 9.66 0.60
N TYR A 124 -10.80 9.49 -0.61
CA TYR A 124 -12.22 9.46 -0.88
C TYR A 124 -12.55 8.56 -2.07
N PRO A 125 -13.40 7.53 -1.92
CA PRO A 125 -13.90 6.72 -3.03
C PRO A 125 -14.98 7.50 -3.79
N PHE A 126 -14.84 7.64 -5.09
CA PHE A 126 -15.84 8.29 -5.93
C PHE A 126 -16.69 7.30 -6.74
N TYR A 127 -16.33 6.02 -6.78
CA TYR A 127 -17.10 4.99 -7.46
C TYR A 127 -16.90 3.62 -6.78
N GLN A 128 -17.99 2.89 -6.61
CA GLN A 128 -17.98 1.50 -6.16
C GLN A 128 -18.99 0.66 -6.93
N PHE A 129 -18.60 -0.56 -7.25
CA PHE A 129 -19.49 -1.58 -7.77
C PHE A 129 -19.32 -2.87 -6.98
N VAL A 130 -20.44 -3.41 -6.49
CA VAL A 130 -20.49 -4.74 -5.84
C VAL A 130 -21.51 -5.60 -6.57
N SER A 131 -21.09 -6.75 -7.10
CA SER A 131 -22.02 -7.68 -7.74
C SER A 131 -23.04 -8.22 -6.74
N ARG A 132 -24.23 -8.64 -7.22
CA ARG A 132 -25.30 -9.18 -6.34
C ARG A 132 -24.85 -10.35 -5.49
N SER A 133 -23.98 -11.20 -6.05
CA SER A 133 -23.41 -12.34 -5.32
C SER A 133 -22.31 -11.94 -4.34
N GLY A 134 -21.84 -10.70 -4.37
CA GLY A 134 -20.66 -10.28 -3.63
C GLY A 134 -19.36 -10.90 -4.12
N PHE A 135 -19.35 -11.57 -5.31
CA PHE A 135 -18.16 -12.22 -5.84
C PHE A 135 -17.16 -11.22 -6.44
N VAL A 136 -17.66 -10.13 -7.02
CA VAL A 136 -16.86 -9.00 -7.52
C VAL A 136 -17.21 -7.78 -6.70
N ASP A 137 -16.18 -7.10 -6.23
CA ASP A 137 -16.24 -5.81 -5.57
C ASP A 137 -15.10 -4.96 -6.12
N THR A 138 -15.40 -3.77 -6.61
CA THR A 138 -14.39 -2.84 -7.12
C THR A 138 -14.71 -1.42 -6.71
N THR A 139 -13.68 -0.71 -6.27
CA THR A 139 -13.76 0.68 -5.82
C THR A 139 -12.69 1.51 -6.52
N PHE A 140 -13.05 2.71 -6.92
CA PHE A 140 -12.11 3.71 -7.42
C PHE A 140 -12.18 4.94 -6.52
N GLY A 141 -11.04 5.51 -6.21
CA GLY A 141 -10.96 6.69 -5.37
C GLY A 141 -9.81 7.59 -5.75
N ALA A 142 -9.73 8.69 -5.04
CA ALA A 142 -8.64 9.65 -5.10
C ALA A 142 -8.15 9.96 -3.69
N ALA A 143 -6.87 10.27 -3.58
CA ALA A 143 -6.23 10.68 -2.34
C ALA A 143 -5.31 11.87 -2.58
N VAL A 144 -4.97 12.55 -1.52
CA VAL A 144 -3.93 13.57 -1.50
C VAL A 144 -3.17 13.43 -0.19
N GLU A 145 -1.86 13.52 -0.28
CA GLU A 145 -0.96 13.51 0.87
C GLU A 145 -0.06 14.74 0.84
N LEU A 146 0.22 15.29 2.00
CA LEU A 146 1.13 16.41 2.22
C LEU A 146 2.18 16.02 3.26
N GLY A 147 3.41 15.83 2.80
CA GLY A 147 4.59 15.63 3.64
C GLY A 147 5.16 16.98 4.10
N ILE A 148 5.21 17.17 5.42
CA ILE A 148 5.68 18.39 6.06
C ILE A 148 7.06 18.13 6.66
N PRO A 149 8.12 18.89 6.25
CA PRO A 149 9.46 18.67 6.74
C PRO A 149 9.58 18.99 8.23
N THR A 150 10.30 18.12 8.94
CA THR A 150 10.57 18.25 10.38
C THR A 150 11.87 18.99 10.68
N THR A 151 12.60 19.44 9.64
CA THR A 151 13.92 20.11 9.76
C THR A 151 15.01 19.23 10.39
N SER A 152 14.83 17.92 10.39
CA SER A 152 15.88 16.95 10.72
C SER A 152 16.81 16.72 9.53
N ASP A 153 17.93 16.04 9.73
CA ASP A 153 18.85 15.67 8.64
C ASP A 153 18.20 14.73 7.60
N MET A 154 17.00 14.18 7.91
CA MET A 154 16.23 13.27 7.03
C MET A 154 15.06 13.96 6.33
N SER A 155 14.80 15.25 6.56
CA SER A 155 13.55 15.89 6.12
C SER A 155 13.71 17.39 5.91
N HIS A 156 13.84 17.81 4.67
CA HIS A 156 14.10 19.22 4.30
C HIS A 156 13.06 19.80 3.34
N ASN A 157 12.35 18.97 2.59
CA ASN A 157 11.47 19.39 1.52
C ASN A 157 10.02 19.06 1.83
N THR A 158 9.11 19.95 1.45
CA THR A 158 7.67 19.68 1.47
C THR A 158 7.31 18.83 0.26
N GLU A 159 6.52 17.81 0.46
CA GLU A 159 6.03 16.93 -0.59
C GLU A 159 4.52 17.02 -0.72
N LEU A 160 4.00 17.02 -1.94
CA LEU A 160 2.56 16.94 -2.23
C LEU A 160 2.33 15.81 -3.23
N VAL A 161 1.50 14.84 -2.85
CA VAL A 161 1.23 13.67 -3.69
C VAL A 161 -0.29 13.50 -3.92
N PRO A 162 -0.84 14.06 -5.00
CA PRO A 162 -2.15 13.63 -5.47
C PRO A 162 -2.09 12.21 -6.02
N LYS A 163 -3.09 11.39 -5.66
CA LYS A 163 -3.15 9.95 -5.98
C LYS A 163 -4.52 9.56 -6.53
N ILE A 164 -4.57 8.53 -7.35
CA ILE A 164 -5.77 7.78 -7.68
C ILE A 164 -5.56 6.31 -7.34
N PHE A 165 -6.59 5.63 -6.90
CA PHE A 165 -6.49 4.22 -6.54
C PHE A 165 -7.67 3.40 -7.05
N ASN A 166 -7.45 2.10 -7.19
CA ASN A 166 -8.46 1.10 -7.45
C ASN A 166 -8.23 -0.13 -6.59
N ASP A 167 -9.27 -0.62 -5.97
CA ASP A 167 -9.29 -1.85 -5.20
C ASP A 167 -10.35 -2.77 -5.78
N THR A 168 -9.90 -3.93 -6.21
CA THR A 168 -10.77 -4.93 -6.85
C THR A 168 -10.62 -6.27 -6.17
N ARG A 169 -11.74 -6.86 -5.77
CA ARG A 169 -11.81 -8.24 -5.30
C ARG A 169 -12.60 -9.11 -6.28
N ILE A 170 -12.07 -10.30 -6.55
CA ILE A 170 -12.76 -11.35 -7.32
C ILE A 170 -12.67 -12.66 -6.54
N GLY A 171 -13.75 -13.06 -5.90
CA GLY A 171 -13.74 -14.19 -4.98
C GLY A 171 -12.84 -13.93 -3.77
N ASN A 172 -11.79 -14.71 -3.62
CA ASN A 172 -10.77 -14.54 -2.58
C ASN A 172 -9.52 -13.79 -3.06
N PHE A 173 -9.42 -13.50 -4.34
CA PHE A 173 -8.31 -12.76 -4.91
C PHE A 173 -8.57 -11.26 -4.82
N THR A 174 -7.54 -10.49 -4.46
CA THR A 174 -7.58 -9.02 -4.40
C THR A 174 -6.45 -8.42 -5.23
N LEU A 175 -6.76 -7.30 -5.84
CA LEU A 175 -5.81 -6.41 -6.50
C LEU A 175 -6.08 -4.99 -6.01
N GLN A 176 -5.09 -4.38 -5.38
CA GLN A 176 -5.09 -2.95 -5.10
C GLN A 176 -4.08 -2.29 -6.03
N SER A 177 -4.38 -1.12 -6.54
CA SER A 177 -3.47 -0.35 -7.38
C SER A 177 -3.58 1.13 -7.08
N ILE A 178 -2.43 1.79 -7.02
CA ILE A 178 -2.33 3.23 -6.76
C ILE A 178 -1.41 3.88 -7.78
N PHE A 179 -1.72 5.10 -8.15
CA PHE A 179 -0.93 5.94 -9.03
C PHE A 179 -0.87 7.34 -8.44
N GLY A 180 0.33 7.84 -8.19
CA GLY A 180 0.59 9.13 -7.59
C GLY A 180 1.52 9.99 -8.44
N TYR A 181 1.52 11.26 -8.17
CA TYR A 181 2.47 12.21 -8.73
C TYR A 181 3.05 13.05 -7.59
N SER A 182 4.27 12.72 -7.18
CA SER A 182 4.96 13.43 -6.11
C SER A 182 5.59 14.71 -6.65
N LEU A 183 5.32 15.80 -5.94
CA LEU A 183 5.82 17.15 -6.19
C LEU A 183 6.66 17.56 -4.98
N LEU A 184 7.98 17.69 -5.15
CA LEU A 184 8.88 18.03 -4.06
C LEU A 184 9.23 19.53 -4.10
N PHE A 185 8.91 20.25 -3.03
CA PHE A 185 9.15 21.68 -2.89
C PHE A 185 10.16 21.95 -1.78
N GLY A 186 11.20 22.71 -2.07
CA GLY A 186 12.17 23.11 -1.04
C GLY A 186 13.50 23.56 -1.59
N PRO A 187 14.44 23.89 -0.72
CA PRO A 187 15.80 24.28 -1.10
C PRO A 187 16.64 23.06 -1.50
N GLY A 188 17.72 23.32 -2.26
CA GLY A 188 18.71 22.31 -2.61
C GLY A 188 18.42 21.58 -3.93
N GLU A 189 19.20 20.53 -4.18
CA GLU A 189 19.16 19.77 -5.45
C GLU A 189 17.89 18.95 -5.60
N GLU A 190 17.32 18.47 -4.50
CA GLU A 190 16.09 17.66 -4.47
C GLU A 190 14.83 18.51 -4.69
N GLY A 191 14.83 19.78 -4.26
CA GLY A 191 13.67 20.67 -4.45
C GLY A 191 13.28 20.80 -5.92
N GLY A 192 11.99 20.57 -6.22
CA GLY A 192 11.43 20.58 -7.58
C GLY A 192 11.72 19.30 -8.38
N ILE A 193 12.07 18.18 -7.76
CA ILE A 193 12.00 16.85 -8.36
C ILE A 193 10.53 16.44 -8.39
N ASP A 194 10.08 15.98 -9.57
CA ASP A 194 8.77 15.40 -9.75
C ASP A 194 8.92 13.90 -10.01
N THR A 195 8.15 13.08 -9.31
CA THR A 195 8.19 11.63 -9.42
C THR A 195 6.81 11.06 -9.72
N PHE A 196 6.70 10.18 -10.69
CA PHE A 196 5.52 9.37 -10.92
C PHE A 196 5.64 8.07 -10.12
N GLU A 197 4.70 7.87 -9.22
CA GLU A 197 4.63 6.71 -8.35
C GLU A 197 3.51 5.78 -8.77
N TYR A 198 3.75 4.48 -8.69
CA TYR A 198 2.73 3.49 -8.95
C TYR A 198 2.96 2.24 -8.13
N GLY A 199 1.87 1.60 -7.75
CA GLY A 199 1.90 0.42 -6.91
C GLY A 199 0.80 -0.58 -7.24
N PHE A 200 1.11 -1.87 -7.00
CA PHE A 200 0.17 -2.98 -7.15
C PHE A 200 0.33 -3.94 -5.98
N VAL A 201 -0.78 -4.27 -5.32
CA VAL A 201 -0.85 -5.26 -4.24
C VAL A 201 -1.71 -6.42 -4.70
N PHE A 202 -1.16 -7.62 -4.68
CA PHE A 202 -1.86 -8.86 -4.99
C PHE A 202 -2.03 -9.66 -3.71
N GLY A 203 -3.27 -9.96 -3.35
CA GLY A 203 -3.60 -10.74 -2.17
C GLY A 203 -4.47 -11.94 -2.49
N TYR A 204 -4.40 -12.98 -1.65
CA TYR A 204 -5.32 -14.09 -1.69
C TYR A 204 -5.83 -14.42 -0.28
N ALA A 205 -7.07 -14.09 -0.01
CA ALA A 205 -7.67 -14.25 1.31
C ALA A 205 -8.06 -15.71 1.59
N ILE A 206 -7.29 -16.42 2.40
CA ILE A 206 -7.57 -17.79 2.85
C ILE A 206 -8.41 -17.71 4.13
N PRO A 207 -9.71 -18.02 4.08
CA PRO A 207 -10.58 -17.90 5.25
C PRO A 207 -10.32 -19.05 6.23
N ARG A 208 -10.67 -18.82 7.49
CA ARG A 208 -10.52 -19.79 8.57
C ARG A 208 -11.13 -21.17 8.28
N GLN A 209 -12.23 -21.22 7.52
CA GLN A 209 -12.88 -22.47 7.16
C GLN A 209 -11.97 -23.37 6.31
N THR A 210 -11.07 -22.76 5.53
CA THR A 210 -10.09 -23.49 4.71
C THR A 210 -8.82 -23.83 5.52
N LEU A 211 -8.38 -22.93 6.40
CA LEU A 211 -7.18 -23.10 7.22
C LEU A 211 -7.50 -22.75 8.69
N PRO A 212 -7.99 -23.72 9.51
CA PRO A 212 -8.48 -23.47 10.85
C PRO A 212 -7.36 -23.30 11.88
N LEU A 213 -6.64 -22.18 11.80
CA LEU A 213 -5.62 -21.82 12.79
C LEU A 213 -6.26 -21.16 14.03
N PRO A 214 -5.82 -21.53 15.25
CA PRO A 214 -6.32 -20.91 16.47
C PRO A 214 -6.06 -19.39 16.49
N GLY A 215 -7.08 -18.59 16.79
CA GLY A 215 -6.98 -17.14 16.89
C GLY A 215 -6.87 -16.41 15.55
N VAL A 216 -6.75 -17.10 14.42
CA VAL A 216 -6.68 -16.52 13.07
C VAL A 216 -8.07 -16.55 12.43
N GLU A 217 -8.48 -15.43 11.85
CA GLU A 217 -9.70 -15.31 11.05
C GLU A 217 -9.39 -15.51 9.57
N ARG A 218 -8.25 -14.96 9.13
CA ARG A 218 -7.82 -15.03 7.73
C ARG A 218 -6.31 -14.98 7.62
N LEU A 219 -5.75 -15.73 6.69
CA LEU A 219 -4.37 -15.64 6.25
C LEU A 219 -4.35 -15.10 4.83
N ILE A 220 -3.52 -14.11 4.55
CA ILE A 220 -3.44 -13.46 3.24
C ILE A 220 -1.99 -13.45 2.78
N PRO A 221 -1.58 -14.40 1.93
CA PRO A 221 -0.37 -14.24 1.12
C PRO A 221 -0.46 -12.96 0.30
N VAL A 222 0.60 -12.16 0.32
CA VAL A 222 0.70 -10.86 -0.34
C VAL A 222 1.94 -10.82 -1.21
N CYS A 223 1.84 -10.16 -2.35
CA CYS A 223 2.96 -9.77 -3.20
C CYS A 223 2.70 -8.36 -3.70
N GLU A 224 3.68 -7.49 -3.60
CA GLU A 224 3.57 -6.10 -4.02
C GLU A 224 4.62 -5.75 -5.06
N LEU A 225 4.31 -4.72 -5.84
CA LEU A 225 5.22 -4.11 -6.79
C LEU A 225 5.08 -2.60 -6.69
N LYS A 226 6.13 -1.92 -6.22
CA LYS A 226 6.23 -0.47 -6.12
C LYS A 226 7.19 0.04 -7.19
N GLY A 227 6.77 1.04 -7.94
CA GLY A 227 7.59 1.71 -8.93
C GLY A 227 7.58 3.22 -8.72
N GLU A 228 8.74 3.83 -8.93
CA GLU A 228 8.95 5.27 -8.89
C GLU A 228 9.75 5.66 -10.14
N THR A 229 9.26 6.64 -10.89
CA THR A 229 9.93 7.15 -12.09
C THR A 229 10.11 8.64 -11.98
N GLN A 230 11.34 9.10 -11.97
CA GLN A 230 11.64 10.53 -11.97
C GLN A 230 11.22 11.16 -13.31
N ILE A 231 10.46 12.24 -13.27
CA ILE A 231 9.85 12.85 -14.47
C ILE A 231 10.67 14.00 -15.01
N ASN A 232 11.42 14.67 -14.15
CA ASN A 232 12.16 15.89 -14.55
C ASN A 232 13.60 15.85 -14.04
N LYS A 233 14.34 16.92 -14.29
CA LYS A 233 15.77 17.13 -14.01
C LYS A 233 16.70 16.15 -14.74
N ALA A 234 17.91 15.94 -14.17
CA ALA A 234 18.99 15.20 -14.83
C ALA A 234 18.66 13.70 -15.01
N ASP A 235 17.94 13.15 -14.04
CA ASP A 235 17.63 11.71 -13.96
C ASP A 235 16.21 11.39 -14.49
N ALA A 236 15.65 12.30 -15.32
CA ALA A 236 14.32 12.10 -15.92
C ALA A 236 14.25 10.80 -16.74
N GLY A 237 13.32 9.93 -16.38
CA GLY A 237 13.13 8.61 -16.97
C GLY A 237 13.79 7.48 -16.18
N ASP A 238 14.60 7.77 -15.18
CA ASP A 238 15.13 6.75 -14.28
C ASP A 238 14.00 6.17 -13.44
N THR A 239 13.96 4.87 -13.38
CA THR A 239 12.90 4.11 -12.70
C THR A 239 13.49 3.15 -11.69
N SER A 240 13.01 3.24 -10.45
CA SER A 240 13.20 2.26 -9.40
C SER A 240 11.97 1.36 -9.31
N LEU A 241 12.17 0.05 -9.36
CA LEU A 241 11.09 -0.95 -9.26
C LEU A 241 11.45 -1.96 -8.18
N THR A 242 10.72 -1.92 -7.08
CA THR A 242 10.88 -2.77 -5.90
C THR A 242 9.69 -3.70 -5.76
N GLY A 243 9.94 -4.93 -5.39
CA GLY A 243 8.90 -5.91 -5.07
C GLY A 243 9.02 -6.40 -3.63
N ASP A 244 7.92 -6.92 -3.13
CA ASP A 244 7.93 -7.73 -1.93
C ASP A 244 7.04 -8.96 -2.05
N ALA A 245 7.20 -9.89 -1.09
CA ALA A 245 6.32 -11.04 -0.95
C ALA A 245 6.33 -11.53 0.50
N GLY A 246 5.15 -11.88 1.00
CA GLY A 246 5.01 -12.38 2.36
C GLY A 246 3.59 -12.67 2.78
N LEU A 247 3.27 -12.36 4.03
CA LEU A 247 2.01 -12.75 4.65
C LEU A 247 1.44 -11.63 5.51
N ARG A 248 0.13 -11.42 5.42
CA ARG A 248 -0.69 -10.69 6.38
C ARG A 248 -1.61 -11.67 7.11
N VAL A 249 -1.77 -11.52 8.41
CA VAL A 249 -2.64 -12.36 9.24
C VAL A 249 -3.71 -11.49 9.89
N ASN A 250 -4.97 -11.72 9.55
CA ASN A 250 -6.07 -11.09 10.27
C ASN A 250 -6.41 -11.96 11.48
N MET A 251 -6.15 -11.45 12.67
CA MET A 251 -6.49 -12.12 13.91
C MET A 251 -8.01 -12.02 14.17
N LYS A 252 -8.53 -12.86 15.02
CA LYS A 252 -9.90 -12.68 15.50
C LYS A 252 -10.03 -11.39 16.28
N SER A 253 -11.11 -10.65 16.01
CA SER A 253 -11.42 -9.46 16.77
C SER A 253 -11.61 -9.79 18.26
N PHE A 254 -11.04 -8.94 19.11
CA PHE A 254 -11.19 -8.99 20.56
C PHE A 254 -11.65 -7.61 21.07
N HIS A 255 -12.82 -7.56 21.66
CA HIS A 255 -13.47 -6.32 22.12
C HIS A 255 -13.60 -5.22 21.07
N GLY A 256 -13.85 -5.59 19.82
CA GLY A 256 -14.00 -4.65 18.71
C GLY A 256 -12.69 -4.28 18.03
N VAL A 257 -11.53 -4.69 18.56
CA VAL A 257 -10.23 -4.46 17.95
C VAL A 257 -9.77 -5.70 17.21
N GLN A 258 -9.32 -5.55 15.96
CA GLN A 258 -8.67 -6.60 15.18
C GLN A 258 -7.19 -6.27 15.00
N ALA A 259 -6.31 -7.18 15.38
CA ALA A 259 -4.89 -7.09 15.08
C ALA A 259 -4.57 -7.77 13.74
N ARG A 260 -3.76 -7.10 12.90
CA ARG A 260 -3.37 -7.57 11.56
C ARG A 260 -1.83 -7.54 11.42
N PRO A 261 -1.08 -8.42 12.11
CA PRO A 261 0.37 -8.52 11.92
C PRO A 261 0.71 -9.02 10.52
N GLY A 262 1.87 -8.58 10.02
CA GLY A 262 2.38 -9.02 8.74
C GLY A 262 3.89 -8.93 8.64
N ILE A 263 4.44 -9.66 7.68
CA ILE A 263 5.87 -9.67 7.34
C ILE A 263 6.06 -9.96 5.86
N VAL A 264 6.95 -9.21 5.23
CA VAL A 264 7.36 -9.43 3.83
C VAL A 264 8.87 -9.38 3.68
N PHE A 265 9.37 -10.08 2.68
CA PHE A 265 10.73 -9.96 2.16
C PHE A 265 10.73 -9.01 0.97
N VAL A 266 11.60 -7.99 1.02
CA VAL A 266 11.72 -6.93 0.02
C VAL A 266 12.90 -7.21 -0.90
N PHE A 267 12.73 -7.02 -2.21
CA PHE A 267 13.76 -7.29 -3.21
C PHE A 267 13.67 -6.30 -4.39
N PRO A 268 14.83 -5.92 -4.98
CA PRO A 268 14.85 -5.09 -6.17
C PRO A 268 14.44 -5.89 -7.41
N VAL A 269 13.58 -5.30 -8.25
CA VAL A 269 13.12 -5.91 -9.49
C VAL A 269 13.97 -5.47 -10.69
N ASN A 270 14.44 -4.22 -10.69
CA ASN A 270 15.28 -3.67 -11.76
C ASN A 270 16.63 -3.15 -11.24
N SER A 271 17.44 -2.60 -12.15
CA SER A 271 18.74 -2.05 -11.82
C SER A 271 18.67 -0.75 -11.01
N GLY A 272 17.64 0.06 -11.19
CA GLY A 272 17.40 1.27 -10.39
C GLY A 272 17.25 0.91 -8.92
N ALA A 273 16.25 0.09 -8.59
CA ALA A 273 16.04 -0.37 -7.21
C ALA A 273 17.25 -1.12 -6.63
N ARG A 274 18.04 -1.82 -7.46
CA ARG A 274 19.24 -2.53 -7.00
C ARG A 274 20.41 -1.61 -6.64
N ALA A 275 20.42 -0.39 -7.15
CA ALA A 275 21.40 0.61 -6.76
C ALA A 275 21.23 0.99 -5.27
N ASP A 276 20.00 1.00 -4.80
CA ASP A 276 19.62 1.45 -3.46
C ASP A 276 19.49 0.28 -2.48
N THR A 277 18.93 -0.85 -2.93
CA THR A 277 18.60 -1.98 -2.05
C THR A 277 18.95 -3.31 -2.70
N HIS A 278 19.67 -4.18 -2.00
CA HIS A 278 19.86 -5.57 -2.41
C HIS A 278 18.80 -6.51 -1.84
N TRP A 279 18.36 -6.28 -0.62
CA TRP A 279 17.29 -7.01 0.05
C TRP A 279 16.76 -6.19 1.23
N GLY A 280 15.58 -6.55 1.70
CA GLY A 280 14.99 -5.99 2.91
C GLY A 280 14.00 -6.92 3.58
N ILE A 281 13.58 -6.55 4.78
CA ILE A 281 12.49 -7.18 5.52
C ILE A 281 11.62 -6.05 6.05
N MET A 282 10.32 -6.17 5.85
CA MET A 282 9.35 -5.28 6.46
C MET A 282 8.40 -6.06 7.36
N THR A 283 8.15 -5.52 8.53
CA THR A 283 7.13 -5.99 9.46
C THR A 283 6.12 -4.88 9.68
N SER A 284 4.87 -5.27 9.82
CA SER A 284 3.76 -4.35 10.02
C SER A 284 2.81 -4.91 11.06
N LEU A 285 2.29 -4.04 11.91
CA LEU A 285 1.28 -4.37 12.90
C LEU A 285 0.18 -3.30 12.85
N VAL A 286 -0.98 -3.72 12.39
CA VAL A 286 -2.17 -2.88 12.26
C VAL A 286 -3.20 -3.27 13.31
N PHE A 287 -3.84 -2.28 13.91
CA PHE A 287 -4.97 -2.44 14.82
C PHE A 287 -6.15 -1.66 14.27
N GLU A 288 -7.19 -2.35 13.84
CA GLU A 288 -8.47 -1.77 13.45
C GLU A 288 -9.48 -1.78 14.61
N PHE A 289 -10.28 -0.71 14.76
CA PHE A 289 -11.24 -0.53 15.87
C PHE A 289 -12.47 0.32 15.52
#